data_091b4f6e4b0eef4de826dcd1c7f8fcc8
#
_entry.id   091b4f6e4b0eef4de826dcd1c7f8fcc8
#
_cell.length_a   1.000
_cell.length_b   1.000
_cell.length_c   1.000
_cell.angle_alpha   90.00
_cell.angle_beta   90.00
_cell.angle_gamma   90.00
#
_symmetry.space_group_name_H-M   'P 1'
#
loop_
_entity.id
_entity.type
_entity.pdbx_description
1 polymer ?
#
loop_
_entity_poly.entity_id
_entity_poly.type
_entity_poly.pdbx_seq_one_letter_code
_entity_poly.pdbx_strand_id
1 'polypeptide(L)'
;MRIGQIVPSSNTTMETEIPAILRGRERTLPGEQFTFHSSRMRMKKVTKEELAAMDRDSLRCAAELADAEVDVVGYACLVAIMSMGLGYHRTSQGALHARMKEEGHAAPVVTSAGALVDELKLAGIRSISIVTPYMPALTDLVVDYIKDQGIDVIDSIALAIPDNLEVGRRDPMALVNDVDRLNTRGADLVVVSACVQMPSREAIPVVEDKLGLPVTSAAACTTRSMLRALGLDPVAPDAGFILSEAAKAAAAASSEDIQG
;
A
#
# COMPACT_ATOMS: atom_id res chain seq x y z
N MET A 1 12.70 -10.59 -11.85
CA MET A 1 11.53 -10.94 -11.00
C MET A 1 10.27 -10.40 -11.62
N ARG A 2 9.22 -11.21 -11.67
CA ARG A 2 7.91 -10.88 -12.25
C ARG A 2 6.97 -10.41 -11.14
N ILE A 3 6.54 -9.16 -11.22
CA ILE A 3 5.64 -8.54 -10.25
C ILE A 3 4.22 -8.60 -10.80
N GLY A 4 3.37 -9.38 -10.17
CA GLY A 4 1.94 -9.43 -10.46
C GLY A 4 1.21 -8.27 -9.78
N GLN A 5 0.24 -7.67 -10.47
CA GLN A 5 -0.56 -6.56 -9.94
C GLN A 5 -2.04 -6.85 -10.18
N ILE A 6 -2.81 -6.99 -9.10
CA ILE A 6 -4.28 -7.04 -9.16
C ILE A 6 -4.80 -5.63 -8.96
N VAL A 7 -5.44 -5.05 -9.99
CA VAL A 7 -5.68 -3.60 -10.09
C VAL A 7 -7.14 -3.30 -10.37
N PRO A 8 -7.81 -2.39 -9.64
CA PRO A 8 -9.12 -1.87 -10.05
C PRO A 8 -9.06 -1.24 -11.45
N SER A 9 -10.05 -1.48 -12.30
CA SER A 9 -10.03 -1.03 -13.69
C SER A 9 -9.98 0.51 -13.87
N SER A 10 -10.36 1.26 -12.85
CA SER A 10 -10.25 2.72 -12.81
C SER A 10 -8.97 3.22 -12.09
N ASN A 11 -8.12 2.31 -11.58
CA ASN A 11 -6.84 2.70 -10.99
C ASN A 11 -5.82 2.95 -12.11
N THR A 12 -5.13 4.08 -12.05
CA THR A 12 -4.12 4.52 -13.02
C THR A 12 -2.77 4.82 -12.37
N THR A 13 -2.63 4.58 -11.07
CA THR A 13 -1.46 4.98 -10.29
C THR A 13 -0.62 3.79 -9.82
N MET A 14 -1.23 2.67 -9.44
CA MET A 14 -0.48 1.49 -8.99
C MET A 14 0.56 1.04 -10.02
N GLU A 15 0.16 1.02 -11.30
CA GLU A 15 0.99 0.60 -12.43
C GLU A 15 2.03 1.65 -12.85
N THR A 16 2.11 2.76 -12.14
CA THR A 16 3.12 3.80 -12.34
C THR A 16 4.01 4.00 -11.11
N GLU A 17 3.46 4.20 -9.92
CA GLU A 17 4.25 4.45 -8.70
C GLU A 17 5.07 3.24 -8.26
N ILE A 18 4.45 2.05 -8.14
CA ILE A 18 5.17 0.83 -7.76
C ILE A 18 6.29 0.49 -8.75
N PRO A 19 6.04 0.48 -10.08
CA PRO A 19 7.12 0.34 -11.05
C PRO A 19 8.19 1.42 -10.94
N ALA A 20 7.84 2.68 -10.69
CA ALA A 20 8.82 3.75 -10.56
C ALA A 20 9.76 3.53 -9.36
N ILE A 21 9.23 3.08 -8.21
CA ILE A 21 10.03 2.74 -7.02
C ILE A 21 10.98 1.58 -7.34
N LEU A 22 10.48 0.49 -7.92
CA LEU A 22 11.29 -0.70 -8.26
C LEU A 22 12.32 -0.41 -9.36
N ARG A 23 11.99 0.43 -10.37
CA ARG A 23 12.95 0.90 -11.37
C ARG A 23 14.02 1.83 -10.75
N GLY A 24 13.64 2.61 -9.74
CA GLY A 24 14.60 3.36 -8.92
C GLY A 24 15.63 2.44 -8.28
N ARG A 25 15.18 1.35 -7.69
CA ARG A 25 16.01 0.34 -7.06
C ARG A 25 16.94 -0.37 -8.06
N GLU A 26 16.46 -0.75 -9.25
CA GLU A 26 17.30 -1.36 -10.32
C GLU A 26 18.53 -0.51 -10.67
N ARG A 27 18.40 0.81 -10.59
CA ARG A 27 19.52 1.73 -10.88
C ARG A 27 20.61 1.72 -9.79
N THR A 28 20.23 1.37 -8.56
CA THR A 28 21.15 1.34 -7.41
C THR A 28 21.69 -0.05 -7.11
N LEU A 29 20.98 -1.10 -7.51
CA LEU A 29 21.33 -2.51 -7.27
C LEU A 29 21.47 -3.26 -8.62
N PRO A 30 22.63 -3.21 -9.26
CA PRO A 30 22.87 -3.93 -10.50
C PRO A 30 22.65 -5.45 -10.32
N GLY A 31 21.87 -6.06 -11.20
CA GLY A 31 21.54 -7.49 -11.16
C GLY A 31 20.09 -7.77 -10.74
N GLU A 32 19.39 -6.81 -10.14
CA GLU A 32 17.95 -6.92 -9.98
C GLU A 32 17.24 -6.37 -11.21
N GLN A 33 16.24 -7.08 -11.69
CA GLN A 33 15.37 -6.66 -12.79
C GLN A 33 13.92 -7.05 -12.48
N PHE A 34 12.99 -6.13 -12.72
CA PHE A 34 11.58 -6.33 -12.48
C PHE A 34 10.77 -6.20 -13.77
N THR A 35 9.83 -7.10 -13.98
CA THR A 35 8.78 -6.97 -15.00
C THR A 35 7.43 -6.89 -14.31
N PHE A 36 6.47 -6.24 -14.93
CA PHE A 36 5.16 -5.95 -14.33
C PHE A 36 4.06 -6.55 -15.18
N HIS A 37 3.17 -7.31 -14.53
CA HIS A 37 2.09 -8.05 -15.14
C HIS A 37 0.81 -7.73 -14.38
N SER A 38 -0.21 -7.21 -15.05
CA SER A 38 -1.43 -6.77 -14.39
C SER A 38 -2.64 -7.56 -14.86
N SER A 39 -3.51 -7.91 -13.92
CA SER A 39 -4.88 -8.29 -14.19
C SER A 39 -5.83 -7.32 -13.47
N ARG A 40 -6.91 -6.89 -14.15
CA ARG A 40 -7.72 -5.76 -13.70
C ARG A 40 -9.13 -6.19 -13.35
N MET A 41 -9.58 -5.84 -12.15
CA MET A 41 -10.96 -6.03 -11.68
C MET A 41 -11.82 -4.83 -12.08
N ARG A 42 -13.04 -5.07 -12.50
CA ARG A 42 -13.94 -3.99 -12.89
C ARG A 42 -14.41 -3.19 -11.67
N MET A 43 -14.13 -1.89 -11.66
CA MET A 43 -14.63 -0.91 -10.69
C MET A 43 -14.75 0.46 -11.36
N LYS A 44 -15.92 1.09 -11.25
CA LYS A 44 -16.18 2.45 -11.74
C LYS A 44 -16.39 3.43 -10.60
N LYS A 45 -17.07 2.99 -9.53
CA LYS A 45 -17.41 3.80 -8.37
C LYS A 45 -16.97 3.11 -7.09
N VAL A 46 -16.62 3.89 -6.09
CA VAL A 46 -16.27 3.38 -4.76
C VAL A 46 -17.57 3.23 -3.95
N THR A 47 -18.35 2.18 -4.26
CA THR A 47 -19.56 1.78 -3.53
C THR A 47 -19.38 0.41 -2.90
N LYS A 48 -20.13 0.12 -1.84
CA LYS A 48 -20.05 -1.15 -1.11
C LYS A 48 -20.27 -2.36 -2.04
N GLU A 49 -21.21 -2.26 -2.97
CA GLU A 49 -21.55 -3.31 -3.93
C GLU A 49 -20.43 -3.54 -4.93
N GLU A 50 -19.85 -2.47 -5.50
CA GLU A 50 -18.71 -2.58 -6.43
C GLU A 50 -17.45 -3.08 -5.73
N LEU A 51 -17.18 -2.66 -4.49
CA LEU A 51 -16.05 -3.15 -3.69
C LEU A 51 -16.16 -4.66 -3.42
N ALA A 52 -17.36 -5.15 -3.03
CA ALA A 52 -17.60 -6.57 -2.81
C ALA A 52 -17.56 -7.39 -4.12
N ALA A 53 -18.03 -6.83 -5.24
CA ALA A 53 -17.93 -7.48 -6.54
C ALA A 53 -16.48 -7.58 -7.02
N MET A 54 -15.70 -6.54 -6.78
CA MET A 54 -14.28 -6.48 -7.11
C MET A 54 -13.47 -7.50 -6.30
N ASP A 55 -13.76 -7.66 -5.01
CA ASP A 55 -13.09 -8.67 -4.17
C ASP A 55 -13.33 -10.09 -4.71
N ARG A 56 -14.55 -10.41 -5.13
CA ARG A 56 -14.85 -11.69 -5.78
C ARG A 56 -14.12 -11.86 -7.13
N ASP A 57 -14.03 -10.80 -7.94
CA ASP A 57 -13.34 -10.84 -9.24
C ASP A 57 -11.81 -10.92 -9.11
N SER A 58 -11.26 -10.58 -7.95
CA SER A 58 -9.82 -10.69 -7.67
C SER A 58 -9.30 -12.13 -7.79
N LEU A 59 -10.15 -13.13 -7.52
CA LEU A 59 -9.80 -14.55 -7.69
C LEU A 59 -9.54 -14.92 -9.16
N ARG A 60 -10.29 -14.35 -10.11
CA ARG A 60 -9.99 -14.50 -11.54
C ARG A 60 -8.63 -13.86 -11.87
N CYS A 61 -8.37 -12.68 -11.35
CA CYS A 61 -7.09 -12.01 -11.56
C CYS A 61 -5.90 -12.82 -11.01
N ALA A 62 -6.09 -13.47 -9.86
CA ALA A 62 -5.07 -14.34 -9.28
C ALA A 62 -4.76 -15.54 -10.20
N ALA A 63 -5.80 -16.16 -10.79
CA ALA A 63 -5.63 -17.24 -11.75
C ALA A 63 -4.82 -16.80 -12.98
N GLU A 64 -5.20 -15.67 -13.59
CA GLU A 64 -4.50 -15.13 -14.77
C GLU A 64 -3.02 -14.77 -14.48
N LEU A 65 -2.71 -14.30 -13.26
CA LEU A 65 -1.34 -14.02 -12.85
C LEU A 65 -0.56 -15.31 -12.52
N ALA A 66 -1.22 -16.37 -12.11
CA ALA A 66 -0.60 -17.69 -11.97
C ALA A 66 -0.12 -18.24 -13.32
N ASP A 67 -0.87 -18.03 -14.41
CA ASP A 67 -0.44 -18.40 -15.78
C ASP A 67 0.85 -17.69 -16.20
N ALA A 68 1.08 -16.47 -15.70
CA ALA A 68 2.31 -15.71 -15.95
C ALA A 68 3.47 -16.11 -15.01
N GLU A 69 3.23 -17.04 -14.08
CA GLU A 69 4.18 -17.49 -13.06
C GLU A 69 4.88 -16.30 -12.37
N VAL A 70 4.11 -15.34 -11.86
CA VAL A 70 4.67 -14.16 -11.18
C VAL A 70 5.32 -14.55 -9.85
N ASP A 71 6.38 -13.85 -9.46
CA ASP A 71 7.14 -14.16 -8.23
C ASP A 71 6.48 -13.61 -6.97
N VAL A 72 5.66 -12.56 -7.10
CA VAL A 72 4.84 -11.96 -6.03
C VAL A 72 3.64 -11.25 -6.64
N VAL A 73 2.54 -11.19 -5.90
CA VAL A 73 1.35 -10.42 -6.29
C VAL A 73 1.09 -9.28 -5.31
N GLY A 74 0.97 -8.04 -5.82
CA GLY A 74 0.42 -6.90 -5.10
C GLY A 74 -1.06 -6.72 -5.46
N TYR A 75 -1.93 -6.59 -4.45
CA TYR A 75 -3.35 -6.32 -4.63
C TYR A 75 -3.68 -4.90 -4.19
N ALA A 76 -4.00 -4.03 -5.14
CA ALA A 76 -4.51 -2.69 -4.88
C ALA A 76 -5.98 -2.71 -4.44
N CYS A 77 -6.39 -1.58 -3.92
CA CYS A 77 -7.64 -1.20 -3.31
C CYS A 77 -7.69 -1.49 -1.81
N LEU A 78 -6.97 -0.67 -1.07
CA LEU A 78 -6.94 -0.67 0.39
C LEU A 78 -8.36 -0.63 0.98
N VAL A 79 -9.20 0.31 0.52
CA VAL A 79 -10.55 0.49 1.07
C VAL A 79 -11.48 -0.69 0.75
N ALA A 80 -11.28 -1.40 -0.37
CA ALA A 80 -12.08 -2.60 -0.65
C ALA A 80 -11.83 -3.70 0.37
N ILE A 81 -10.56 -3.93 0.69
CA ILE A 81 -10.18 -4.91 1.72
C ILE A 81 -10.69 -4.49 3.09
N MET A 82 -10.46 -3.24 3.49
CA MET A 82 -10.86 -2.74 4.80
C MET A 82 -12.39 -2.71 4.99
N SER A 83 -13.16 -2.47 3.92
CA SER A 83 -14.63 -2.45 3.97
C SER A 83 -15.28 -3.83 4.15
N MET A 84 -14.53 -4.90 3.94
CA MET A 84 -15.02 -6.27 4.15
C MET A 84 -14.98 -6.71 5.62
N GLY A 85 -14.37 -5.92 6.50
CA GLY A 85 -14.31 -6.15 7.93
C GLY A 85 -12.88 -6.13 8.49
N LEU A 86 -12.79 -6.03 9.81
CA LEU A 86 -11.52 -5.94 10.52
C LEU A 86 -10.64 -7.17 10.27
N GLY A 87 -9.37 -6.96 9.98
CA GLY A 87 -8.40 -8.03 9.70
C GLY A 87 -8.61 -8.79 8.39
N TYR A 88 -9.57 -8.41 7.54
CA TYR A 88 -9.90 -9.12 6.30
C TYR A 88 -8.74 -9.26 5.32
N HIS A 89 -7.72 -8.41 5.37
CA HIS A 89 -6.53 -8.52 4.53
C HIS A 89 -5.89 -9.93 4.59
N ARG A 90 -5.89 -10.59 5.76
CA ARG A 90 -5.35 -11.95 5.91
C ARG A 90 -6.20 -12.99 5.19
N THR A 91 -7.52 -12.85 5.27
CA THR A 91 -8.48 -13.73 4.55
C THR A 91 -8.31 -13.58 3.05
N SER A 92 -8.24 -12.34 2.55
CA SER A 92 -8.04 -12.05 1.13
C SER A 92 -6.70 -12.59 0.61
N GLN A 93 -5.60 -12.36 1.34
CA GLN A 93 -4.29 -12.92 0.99
C GLN A 93 -4.32 -14.46 0.88
N GLY A 94 -4.92 -15.12 1.86
CA GLY A 94 -5.06 -16.58 1.87
C GLY A 94 -5.89 -17.10 0.71
N ALA A 95 -7.01 -16.45 0.39
CA ALA A 95 -7.89 -16.84 -0.70
C ALA A 95 -7.21 -16.69 -2.08
N LEU A 96 -6.53 -15.58 -2.31
CA LEU A 96 -5.79 -15.32 -3.55
C LEU A 96 -4.61 -16.29 -3.72
N HIS A 97 -3.85 -16.54 -2.66
CA HIS A 97 -2.76 -17.52 -2.67
C HIS A 97 -3.27 -18.94 -2.96
N ALA A 98 -4.38 -19.34 -2.31
CA ALA A 98 -5.01 -20.64 -2.56
C ALA A 98 -5.47 -20.77 -4.01
N ARG A 99 -6.09 -19.71 -4.58
CA ARG A 99 -6.53 -19.69 -5.96
C ARG A 99 -5.37 -19.84 -6.94
N MET A 100 -4.26 -19.16 -6.73
CA MET A 100 -3.04 -19.33 -7.55
C MET A 100 -2.49 -20.75 -7.46
N LYS A 101 -2.50 -21.34 -6.25
CA LYS A 101 -2.05 -22.71 -6.06
C LYS A 101 -2.90 -23.73 -6.80
N GLU A 102 -4.21 -23.52 -6.91
CA GLU A 102 -5.12 -24.34 -7.71
C GLU A 102 -4.76 -24.33 -9.19
N GLU A 103 -4.22 -23.23 -9.70
CA GLU A 103 -3.69 -23.09 -11.07
C GLU A 103 -2.24 -23.61 -11.23
N GLY A 104 -1.68 -24.22 -10.20
CA GLY A 104 -0.35 -24.84 -10.25
C GLY A 104 0.83 -23.91 -9.94
N HIS A 105 0.59 -22.63 -9.65
CA HIS A 105 1.65 -21.67 -9.28
C HIS A 105 1.25 -20.86 -8.05
N ALA A 106 1.98 -21.03 -6.95
CA ALA A 106 1.71 -20.35 -5.68
C ALA A 106 2.73 -19.23 -5.44
N ALA A 107 2.35 -17.98 -5.71
CA ALA A 107 3.15 -16.81 -5.34
C ALA A 107 2.66 -16.20 -4.01
N PRO A 108 3.54 -15.53 -3.26
CA PRO A 108 3.12 -14.69 -2.14
C PRO A 108 2.17 -13.57 -2.61
N VAL A 109 1.14 -13.30 -1.82
CA VAL A 109 0.18 -12.22 -2.09
C VAL A 109 0.31 -11.15 -1.01
N VAL A 110 0.41 -9.91 -1.42
CA VAL A 110 0.48 -8.71 -0.59
C VAL A 110 -0.72 -7.83 -0.90
N THR A 111 -1.63 -7.65 0.05
CA THR A 111 -2.69 -6.64 -0.08
C THR A 111 -2.18 -5.28 0.38
N SER A 112 -2.58 -4.19 -0.27
CA SER A 112 -2.20 -2.83 0.14
C SER A 112 -2.71 -2.48 1.56
N ALA A 113 -3.83 -3.05 1.98
CA ALA A 113 -4.35 -2.88 3.33
C ALA A 113 -3.47 -3.58 4.39
N GLY A 114 -3.09 -4.85 4.13
CA GLY A 114 -2.18 -5.58 5.01
C GLY A 114 -0.79 -4.95 5.04
N ALA A 115 -0.25 -4.61 3.86
CA ALA A 115 1.05 -3.96 3.75
C ALA A 115 1.14 -2.66 4.55
N LEU A 116 0.11 -1.81 4.51
CA LEU A 116 0.11 -0.57 5.29
C LEU A 116 0.27 -0.86 6.79
N VAL A 117 -0.58 -1.70 7.36
CA VAL A 117 -0.56 -1.95 8.82
C VAL A 117 0.63 -2.80 9.26
N ASP A 118 1.02 -3.80 8.48
CA ASP A 118 2.11 -4.71 8.84
C ASP A 118 3.48 -4.02 8.74
N GLU A 119 3.73 -3.22 7.69
CA GLU A 119 5.00 -2.51 7.53
C GLU A 119 5.17 -1.37 8.55
N LEU A 120 4.09 -0.69 8.94
CA LEU A 120 4.13 0.28 10.03
C LEU A 120 4.52 -0.39 11.35
N LYS A 121 3.90 -1.51 11.70
CA LYS A 121 4.25 -2.28 12.91
C LYS A 121 5.69 -2.76 12.91
N LEU A 122 6.13 -3.33 11.80
CA LEU A 122 7.50 -3.81 11.63
C LEU A 122 8.54 -2.70 11.76
N ALA A 123 8.20 -1.48 11.35
CA ALA A 123 9.03 -0.30 11.55
C ALA A 123 8.93 0.30 12.96
N GLY A 124 8.20 -0.32 13.88
CA GLY A 124 8.02 0.15 15.26
C GLY A 124 7.09 1.35 15.40
N ILE A 125 6.33 1.71 14.36
CA ILE A 125 5.39 2.84 14.36
C ILE A 125 4.14 2.47 15.18
N ARG A 126 3.81 3.31 16.14
CA ARG A 126 2.67 3.13 17.05
C ARG A 126 1.57 4.15 16.83
N SER A 127 1.91 5.31 16.29
CA SER A 127 0.98 6.43 16.09
C SER A 127 1.21 7.10 14.74
N ILE A 128 0.12 7.41 14.03
CA ILE A 128 0.18 8.06 12.72
C ILE A 128 -0.83 9.19 12.60
N SER A 129 -0.57 10.11 11.67
CA SER A 129 -1.58 10.98 11.08
C SER A 129 -1.70 10.65 9.59
N ILE A 130 -2.92 10.72 9.02
CA ILE A 130 -3.22 10.10 7.73
C ILE A 130 -4.03 11.01 6.80
N VAL A 131 -3.67 11.02 5.51
CA VAL A 131 -4.46 11.66 4.45
C VAL A 131 -5.09 10.58 3.58
N THR A 132 -6.38 10.68 3.32
CA THR A 132 -7.13 9.78 2.44
C THR A 132 -7.85 10.58 1.35
N PRO A 133 -8.04 10.02 0.15
CA PRO A 133 -8.87 10.66 -0.87
C PRO A 133 -10.37 10.46 -0.63
N TYR A 134 -10.75 9.59 0.29
CA TYR A 134 -12.11 9.09 0.45
C TYR A 134 -13.08 10.11 1.00
N MET A 135 -14.38 9.80 0.86
CA MET A 135 -15.46 10.47 1.60
C MET A 135 -15.31 10.21 3.11
N PRO A 136 -15.77 11.12 3.99
CA PRO A 136 -15.56 11.00 5.43
C PRO A 136 -15.88 9.63 6.01
N ALA A 137 -17.04 9.05 5.70
CA ALA A 137 -17.44 7.74 6.21
C ALA A 137 -16.50 6.59 5.84
N LEU A 138 -15.85 6.64 4.66
CA LEU A 138 -14.83 5.66 4.28
C LEU A 138 -13.48 5.96 4.92
N THR A 139 -13.16 7.22 5.18
CA THR A 139 -11.99 7.62 5.96
C THR A 139 -12.09 7.08 7.38
N ASP A 140 -13.25 7.25 8.03
CA ASP A 140 -13.51 6.74 9.38
C ASP A 140 -13.33 5.21 9.44
N LEU A 141 -13.85 4.50 8.44
CA LEU A 141 -13.66 3.05 8.32
C LEU A 141 -12.17 2.66 8.21
N VAL A 142 -11.38 3.39 7.44
CA VAL A 142 -9.93 3.16 7.32
C VAL A 142 -9.23 3.43 8.65
N VAL A 143 -9.61 4.49 9.35
CA VAL A 143 -9.09 4.85 10.68
C VAL A 143 -9.40 3.74 11.69
N ASP A 144 -10.65 3.27 11.75
CA ASP A 144 -11.06 2.21 12.66
C ASP A 144 -10.32 0.90 12.38
N TYR A 145 -10.13 0.58 11.09
CA TYR A 145 -9.35 -0.60 10.70
C TYR A 145 -7.89 -0.53 11.17
N ILE A 146 -7.24 0.63 11.01
CA ILE A 146 -5.86 0.83 11.43
C ILE A 146 -5.75 0.75 12.96
N LYS A 147 -6.69 1.34 13.70
CA LYS A 147 -6.75 1.28 15.16
C LYS A 147 -6.95 -0.15 15.67
N ASP A 148 -7.83 -0.93 15.03
CA ASP A 148 -8.03 -2.35 15.36
C ASP A 148 -6.73 -3.16 15.23
N GLN A 149 -5.85 -2.76 14.32
CA GLN A 149 -4.54 -3.39 14.17
C GLN A 149 -3.49 -2.90 15.18
N GLY A 150 -3.87 -2.08 16.16
CA GLY A 150 -3.02 -1.63 17.26
C GLY A 150 -2.11 -0.44 16.89
N ILE A 151 -2.50 0.37 15.92
CA ILE A 151 -1.82 1.62 15.55
C ILE A 151 -2.76 2.78 15.86
N ASP A 152 -2.31 3.73 16.67
CA ASP A 152 -3.09 4.93 16.99
C ASP A 152 -3.14 5.88 15.79
N VAL A 153 -4.33 6.43 15.52
CA VAL A 153 -4.51 7.49 14.52
C VAL A 153 -4.80 8.80 15.26
N ILE A 154 -3.81 9.70 15.22
CA ILE A 154 -3.84 11.00 15.90
C ILE A 154 -4.81 11.95 15.19
N ASP A 155 -4.73 11.99 13.85
CA ASP A 155 -5.59 12.83 13.02
C ASP A 155 -5.76 12.25 11.62
N SER A 156 -6.83 12.61 10.95
CA SER A 156 -7.13 12.16 9.60
C SER A 156 -7.75 13.25 8.74
N ILE A 157 -7.34 13.35 7.49
CA ILE A 157 -7.96 14.21 6.48
C ILE A 157 -8.67 13.34 5.44
N ALA A 158 -9.97 13.59 5.28
CA ALA A 158 -10.76 13.10 4.16
C ALA A 158 -10.78 14.17 3.07
N LEU A 159 -10.13 13.91 1.92
CA LEU A 159 -10.13 14.85 0.78
C LEU A 159 -11.48 14.87 0.05
N ALA A 160 -12.35 13.89 0.33
CA ALA A 160 -13.72 13.77 -0.16
C ALA A 160 -13.82 13.82 -1.71
N ILE A 161 -12.94 13.14 -2.42
CA ILE A 161 -12.93 13.04 -3.88
C ILE A 161 -13.80 11.84 -4.31
N PRO A 162 -14.98 12.07 -4.92
CA PRO A 162 -15.93 10.98 -5.19
C PRO A 162 -15.55 10.13 -6.41
N ASP A 163 -14.82 10.69 -7.36
CA ASP A 163 -14.42 10.02 -8.60
C ASP A 163 -13.01 9.43 -8.50
N ASN A 164 -12.90 8.12 -8.74
CA ASN A 164 -11.62 7.42 -8.62
C ASN A 164 -10.59 7.85 -9.68
N LEU A 165 -11.01 8.31 -10.86
CA LEU A 165 -10.11 8.85 -11.87
C LEU A 165 -9.59 10.24 -11.49
N GLU A 166 -10.43 11.06 -10.83
CA GLU A 166 -9.99 12.35 -10.27
C GLU A 166 -8.93 12.14 -9.18
N VAL A 167 -9.08 11.12 -8.33
CA VAL A 167 -8.04 10.75 -7.36
C VAL A 167 -6.70 10.47 -8.08
N GLY A 168 -6.72 9.67 -9.15
CA GLY A 168 -5.51 9.32 -9.90
C GLY A 168 -4.91 10.47 -10.71
N ARG A 169 -5.69 11.51 -11.02
CA ARG A 169 -5.22 12.71 -11.74
C ARG A 169 -4.72 13.80 -10.81
N ARG A 170 -4.83 13.59 -9.51
CA ARG A 170 -4.43 14.59 -8.54
C ARG A 170 -2.93 14.85 -8.64
N ASP A 171 -2.55 16.13 -8.61
CA ASP A 171 -1.15 16.52 -8.48
C ASP A 171 -0.61 15.98 -7.14
N PRO A 172 0.42 15.11 -7.12
CA PRO A 172 1.01 14.63 -5.90
C PRO A 172 1.52 15.78 -5.01
N MET A 173 2.02 16.87 -5.60
CA MET A 173 2.53 18.02 -4.84
C MET A 173 1.44 18.78 -4.07
N ALA A 174 0.16 18.59 -4.39
CA ALA A 174 -0.92 19.14 -3.58
C ALA A 174 -0.95 18.55 -2.14
N LEU A 175 -0.39 17.35 -1.93
CA LEU A 175 -0.24 16.75 -0.60
C LEU A 175 0.64 17.60 0.34
N VAL A 176 1.61 18.33 -0.21
CA VAL A 176 2.48 19.24 0.55
C VAL A 176 1.68 20.35 1.25
N ASN A 177 0.57 20.77 0.65
CA ASN A 177 -0.34 21.76 1.24
C ASN A 177 -1.42 21.09 2.10
N ASP A 178 -1.85 19.87 1.77
CA ASP A 178 -2.85 19.16 2.57
C ASP A 178 -2.37 18.88 3.99
N VAL A 179 -1.09 18.51 4.15
CA VAL A 179 -0.51 18.22 5.47
C VAL A 179 -0.45 19.43 6.40
N ASP A 180 -0.60 20.66 5.90
CA ASP A 180 -0.71 21.86 6.75
C ASP A 180 -1.96 21.86 7.63
N ARG A 181 -2.99 21.12 7.23
CA ARG A 181 -4.25 20.97 7.97
C ARG A 181 -4.25 19.78 8.91
N LEU A 182 -3.21 18.95 8.85
CA LEU A 182 -3.11 17.70 9.61
C LEU A 182 -2.42 17.95 10.95
N ASN A 183 -3.05 17.54 12.04
CA ASN A 183 -2.38 17.55 13.33
C ASN A 183 -1.41 16.36 13.39
N THR A 184 -0.11 16.68 13.46
CA THR A 184 0.96 15.66 13.50
C THR A 184 1.62 15.57 14.88
N ARG A 185 1.14 16.33 15.88
CA ARG A 185 1.74 16.34 17.22
C ARG A 185 1.54 14.96 17.89
N GLY A 186 2.63 14.29 18.16
CA GLY A 186 2.63 12.96 18.79
C GLY A 186 2.46 11.80 17.79
N ALA A 187 2.42 12.08 16.50
CA ALA A 187 2.54 11.04 15.48
C ALA A 187 4.00 10.64 15.28
N ASP A 188 4.26 9.35 15.18
CA ASP A 188 5.58 8.80 14.83
C ASP A 188 5.85 8.91 13.33
N LEU A 189 4.78 8.93 12.53
CA LEU A 189 4.85 8.93 11.07
C LEU A 189 3.59 9.54 10.45
N VAL A 190 3.73 10.12 9.26
CA VAL A 190 2.60 10.62 8.45
C VAL A 190 2.38 9.72 7.22
N VAL A 191 1.16 9.23 7.05
CA VAL A 191 0.73 8.53 5.83
C VAL A 191 0.08 9.54 4.90
N VAL A 192 0.82 10.06 3.93
CA VAL A 192 0.31 11.12 3.02
C VAL A 192 -0.67 10.59 1.97
N SER A 193 -0.70 9.29 1.74
CA SER A 193 -1.69 8.63 0.86
C SER A 193 -2.03 7.24 1.37
N ALA A 194 -3.18 7.09 2.02
CA ALA A 194 -3.76 5.78 2.34
C ALA A 194 -4.55 5.19 1.19
N CYS A 195 -4.08 5.38 -0.03
CA CYS A 195 -4.72 4.90 -1.24
C CYS A 195 -3.69 4.73 -2.36
N VAL A 196 -3.61 3.52 -2.92
CA VAL A 196 -2.67 3.25 -4.04
C VAL A 196 -3.09 3.96 -5.35
N GLN A 197 -4.30 4.51 -5.43
CA GLN A 197 -4.76 5.32 -6.55
C GLN A 197 -4.32 6.79 -6.45
N MET A 198 -4.08 7.33 -5.25
CA MET A 198 -3.70 8.72 -5.07
C MET A 198 -2.18 8.87 -5.23
N PRO A 199 -1.69 9.56 -6.28
CA PRO A 199 -0.26 9.78 -6.50
C PRO A 199 0.39 10.46 -5.30
N SER A 200 1.55 9.96 -4.87
CA SER A 200 2.18 10.39 -3.62
C SER A 200 3.71 10.38 -3.62
N ARG A 201 4.33 9.54 -4.45
CA ARG A 201 5.77 9.27 -4.40
C ARG A 201 6.63 10.55 -4.44
N GLU A 202 6.29 11.49 -5.31
CA GLU A 202 7.05 12.74 -5.47
C GLU A 202 6.88 13.70 -4.30
N ALA A 203 5.76 13.64 -3.60
CA ALA A 203 5.50 14.47 -2.43
C ALA A 203 6.17 13.95 -1.15
N ILE A 204 6.41 12.65 -1.03
CA ILE A 204 6.93 12.03 0.21
C ILE A 204 8.19 12.75 0.71
N PRO A 205 9.30 12.87 -0.05
CA PRO A 205 10.51 13.52 0.46
C PRO A 205 10.29 15.00 0.81
N VAL A 206 9.45 15.70 0.06
CA VAL A 206 9.15 17.11 0.32
C VAL A 206 8.36 17.29 1.62
N VAL A 207 7.43 16.38 1.89
CA VAL A 207 6.66 16.39 3.14
C VAL A 207 7.53 15.97 4.32
N GLU A 208 8.44 14.99 4.15
CA GLU A 208 9.43 14.63 5.17
C GLU A 208 10.28 15.84 5.59
N ASP A 209 10.84 16.54 4.62
CA ASP A 209 11.63 17.77 4.86
C ASP A 209 10.81 18.86 5.54
N LYS A 210 9.56 19.04 5.12
CA LYS A 210 8.66 20.06 5.66
C LYS A 210 8.25 19.79 7.11
N LEU A 211 7.91 18.55 7.45
CA LEU A 211 7.41 18.17 8.76
C LEU A 211 8.50 17.77 9.75
N GLY A 212 9.67 17.38 9.26
CA GLY A 212 10.73 16.77 10.09
C GLY A 212 10.28 15.44 10.71
N LEU A 213 9.34 14.74 10.08
CA LEU A 213 8.78 13.46 10.51
C LEU A 213 8.91 12.42 9.39
N PRO A 214 9.02 11.12 9.73
CA PRO A 214 8.90 10.04 8.77
C PRO A 214 7.60 10.13 7.97
N VAL A 215 7.65 9.89 6.65
CA VAL A 215 6.49 9.91 5.77
C VAL A 215 6.43 8.64 4.92
N THR A 216 5.22 8.17 4.65
CA THR A 216 4.98 7.03 3.76
C THR A 216 3.67 7.14 3.00
N SER A 217 3.41 6.14 2.14
CA SER A 217 2.13 5.94 1.45
C SER A 217 1.77 4.45 1.38
N ALA A 218 0.52 4.14 1.06
CA ALA A 218 0.07 2.78 0.83
C ALA A 218 0.85 2.09 -0.32
N ALA A 219 1.23 2.83 -1.36
CA ALA A 219 2.04 2.31 -2.45
C ALA A 219 3.47 1.94 -2.00
N ALA A 220 4.10 2.80 -1.19
CA ALA A 220 5.43 2.54 -0.62
C ALA A 220 5.42 1.32 0.31
N CYS A 221 4.44 1.22 1.22
CA CYS A 221 4.27 0.05 2.09
C CYS A 221 4.03 -1.23 1.28
N THR A 222 3.19 -1.17 0.24
CA THR A 222 2.93 -2.32 -0.65
C THR A 222 4.22 -2.77 -1.34
N THR A 223 5.01 -1.83 -1.85
CA THR A 223 6.30 -2.13 -2.50
C THR A 223 7.27 -2.77 -1.52
N ARG A 224 7.40 -2.23 -0.30
CA ARG A 224 8.26 -2.80 0.74
C ARG A 224 7.87 -4.24 1.08
N SER A 225 6.58 -4.47 1.29
CA SER A 225 6.06 -5.80 1.61
C SER A 225 6.30 -6.80 0.48
N MET A 226 6.18 -6.38 -0.80
CA MET A 226 6.52 -7.22 -1.95
C MET A 226 8.03 -7.54 -2.00
N LEU A 227 8.92 -6.59 -1.75
CA LEU A 227 10.36 -6.83 -1.68
C LEU A 227 10.70 -7.86 -0.60
N ARG A 228 10.08 -7.75 0.58
CA ARG A 228 10.26 -8.74 1.65
C ARG A 228 9.76 -10.12 1.27
N ALA A 229 8.60 -10.19 0.62
CA ALA A 229 8.03 -11.45 0.16
C ALA A 229 8.92 -12.15 -0.90
N LEU A 230 9.70 -11.37 -1.66
CA LEU A 230 10.72 -11.84 -2.60
C LEU A 230 12.06 -12.21 -1.94
N GLY A 231 12.20 -12.03 -0.62
CA GLY A 231 13.46 -12.24 0.09
C GLY A 231 14.53 -11.18 -0.22
N LEU A 232 14.12 -10.02 -0.72
CA LEU A 232 15.00 -8.91 -1.04
C LEU A 232 15.08 -7.92 0.12
N ASP A 233 16.17 -7.18 0.19
CA ASP A 233 16.29 -6.03 1.10
C ASP A 233 15.16 -5.05 0.83
N PRO A 234 14.34 -4.65 1.84
CA PRO A 234 13.18 -3.81 1.62
C PRO A 234 13.51 -2.32 1.56
N VAL A 235 14.51 -1.95 0.75
CA VAL A 235 15.03 -0.59 0.59
C VAL A 235 14.92 -0.15 -0.88
N ALA A 236 14.51 1.08 -1.11
CA ALA A 236 14.51 1.70 -2.43
C ALA A 236 14.78 3.21 -2.32
N PRO A 237 15.50 3.82 -3.28
CA PRO A 237 15.78 5.25 -3.25
C PRO A 237 14.54 6.08 -3.49
N ASP A 238 14.51 7.29 -2.95
CA ASP A 238 13.48 8.32 -3.21
C ASP A 238 12.03 7.86 -2.97
N ALA A 239 11.82 6.96 -1.99
CA ALA A 239 10.51 6.38 -1.71
C ALA A 239 10.07 6.54 -0.22
N GLY A 240 10.71 7.45 0.51
CA GLY A 240 10.40 7.82 1.88
C GLY A 240 10.90 6.85 2.94
N PHE A 241 10.60 7.19 4.20
CA PHE A 241 11.11 6.48 5.36
C PHE A 241 10.92 4.98 5.29
N ILE A 242 9.73 4.51 4.92
CA ILE A 242 9.41 3.07 5.00
C ILE A 242 10.32 2.20 4.11
N LEU A 243 10.86 2.73 3.02
CA LEU A 243 11.81 2.06 2.12
C LEU A 243 13.27 2.47 2.36
N SER A 244 13.60 3.01 3.55
CA SER A 244 14.94 3.42 3.95
C SER A 244 15.67 2.36 4.77
N GLU A 245 17.01 2.51 4.87
CA GLU A 245 17.84 1.69 5.78
C GLU A 245 17.46 1.88 7.24
N ALA A 246 16.97 3.07 7.63
CA ALA A 246 16.50 3.35 8.99
C ALA A 246 15.28 2.48 9.36
N ALA A 247 14.29 2.37 8.47
CA ALA A 247 13.13 1.51 8.68
C ALA A 247 13.50 0.02 8.65
N LYS A 248 14.50 -0.37 7.86
CA LYS A 248 15.04 -1.73 7.85
C LYS A 248 15.68 -2.07 9.20
N ALA A 249 16.48 -1.18 9.76
CA ALA A 249 17.12 -1.36 11.07
C ALA A 249 16.08 -1.41 12.21
N ALA A 250 15.04 -0.57 12.18
CA ALA A 250 13.96 -0.59 13.15
C ALA A 250 13.21 -1.92 13.13
N ALA A 251 12.93 -2.48 11.95
CA ALA A 251 12.27 -3.77 11.81
C ALA A 251 13.12 -4.94 12.34
N ALA A 252 14.44 -4.88 12.21
CA ALA A 252 15.34 -5.89 12.76
C ALA A 252 15.32 -5.86 14.31
N ALA A 253 15.40 -4.68 14.92
CA ALA A 253 15.34 -4.51 16.36
C ALA A 253 14.01 -5.00 16.96
N SER A 254 12.87 -4.68 16.31
CA SER A 254 11.54 -5.15 16.75
C SER A 254 11.38 -6.67 16.70
N SER A 255 12.14 -7.37 15.85
CA SER A 255 12.10 -8.83 15.74
C SER A 255 12.89 -9.53 16.85
N GLU A 256 13.92 -8.89 17.39
CA GLU A 256 14.75 -9.41 18.49
C GLU A 256 14.00 -9.32 19.83
N ASP A 257 13.23 -8.25 20.05
CA ASP A 257 12.44 -8.05 21.28
C ASP A 257 11.29 -9.06 21.46
N ILE A 258 10.83 -9.72 20.39
CA ILE A 258 9.76 -10.73 20.42
C ILE A 258 10.31 -12.13 20.74
N GLN A 259 11.61 -12.37 20.58
CA GLN A 259 12.25 -13.67 20.80
C GLN A 259 12.97 -13.79 22.17
N GLY A 260 13.04 -12.70 22.93
CA GLY A 260 13.61 -12.66 24.30
C GLY A 260 12.50 -12.66 25.36
#